data_8193ea9996c804f3f40f17b141e4d7e1
#
_entry.id   8193ea9996c804f3f40f17b141e4d7e1
#
_cell.length_a   1.000
_cell.length_b   1.000
_cell.length_c   1.000
_cell.angle_alpha   90.00
_cell.angle_beta   90.00
_cell.angle_gamma   90.00
#
_symmetry.space_group_name_H-M   'P 1'
#
loop_
_entity.id
_entity.type
_entity.pdbx_description
1 polymer ?
#
loop_
_entity_poly.entity_id
_entity_poly.type
_entity_poly.pdbx_seq_one_letter_code
_entity_poly.pdbx_strand_id
1 'polypeptide(L)'
;MSTKIGQVDLSQKIRELYAITKELELQFPGRKFTPDGHLVGSIGEVLVADYYGLKLLPNSTEIHDAIDADGRFIQIKATQINRIAISSEPDHLIVIKISDSGEWEEVYNGPGSLVWRNAGKMQKNGQRPITLAKLKSLMQNVREEEKIQPKK
;
A
#
# COMPACT_ATOMS: atom_id res chain seq x y z
N MET A 1 11.99 4.08 27.22
CA MET A 1 11.65 3.82 26.61
C MET A 1 10.89 3.34 26.23
N SER A 2 10.59 3.24 26.31
CA SER A 2 9.82 2.73 25.77
C SER A 2 9.69 1.81 25.34
N THR A 3 9.09 1.36 25.85
CA THR A 3 9.08 0.48 25.18
C THR A 3 8.92 0.29 24.09
N LYS A 4 9.33 0.00 23.96
CA LYS A 4 9.71 -0.15 22.54
C LYS A 4 9.32 -1.49 21.94
N ILE A 5 8.56 -2.26 22.68
CA ILE A 5 8.15 -3.57 22.18
C ILE A 5 7.36 -3.42 20.88
N GLY A 6 6.45 -2.46 20.84
CA GLY A 6 5.66 -2.23 19.64
C GLY A 6 6.42 -1.54 18.53
N GLN A 7 7.68 -1.18 18.77
CA GLN A 7 8.50 -0.51 17.78
C GLN A 7 9.61 -1.38 17.23
N VAL A 8 9.53 -2.69 17.46
CA VAL A 8 10.42 -3.63 16.81
C VAL A 8 10.29 -3.38 15.30
N ASP A 9 11.40 -3.45 14.62
CA ASP A 9 11.50 -3.16 13.20
C ASP A 9 10.35 -3.81 12.42
N LEU A 10 9.42 -2.99 11.98
CA LEU A 10 8.22 -3.45 11.27
C LEU A 10 8.61 -4.15 9.99
N SER A 11 9.56 -3.59 9.24
CA SER A 11 10.00 -4.19 7.99
C SER A 11 10.55 -5.59 8.21
N GLN A 12 11.30 -5.78 9.29
CA GLN A 12 11.83 -7.10 9.63
C GLN A 12 10.70 -8.07 9.95
N LYS A 13 9.68 -7.64 10.70
CA LYS A 13 8.57 -8.50 11.04
C LYS A 13 7.80 -8.93 9.79
N ILE A 14 7.64 -8.04 8.85
CA ILE A 14 6.96 -8.38 7.60
C ILE A 14 7.80 -9.39 6.80
N ARG A 15 9.12 -9.20 6.74
CA ARG A 15 9.98 -10.17 6.06
C ARG A 15 9.93 -11.54 6.73
N GLU A 16 9.88 -11.58 8.07
CA GLU A 16 9.76 -12.84 8.80
C GLU A 16 8.44 -13.54 8.47
N LEU A 17 7.36 -12.78 8.38
CA LEU A 17 6.05 -13.34 8.01
C LEU A 17 6.12 -14.03 6.65
N TYR A 18 6.70 -13.35 5.66
CA TYR A 18 6.81 -13.92 4.32
C TYR A 18 7.76 -15.13 4.29
N ALA A 19 8.82 -15.10 5.10
CA ALA A 19 9.73 -16.25 5.18
C ALA A 19 9.02 -17.47 5.75
N ILE A 20 8.15 -17.28 6.74
CA ILE A 20 7.39 -18.38 7.33
C ILE A 20 6.44 -18.98 6.31
N THR A 21 5.78 -18.15 5.50
CA THR A 21 4.87 -18.69 4.47
C THR A 21 5.64 -19.56 3.47
N LYS A 22 6.86 -19.15 3.13
CA LYS A 22 7.68 -19.95 2.21
C LYS A 22 8.12 -21.26 2.83
N GLU A 23 8.46 -21.26 4.11
CA GLU A 23 8.82 -22.49 4.82
C GLU A 23 7.66 -23.47 4.81
N LEU A 24 6.45 -22.96 5.03
CA LEU A 24 5.26 -23.80 5.02
C LEU A 24 5.03 -24.40 3.62
N GLU A 25 5.25 -23.61 2.57
CA GLU A 25 5.09 -24.10 1.21
C GLU A 25 6.10 -25.19 0.88
N LEU A 26 7.33 -25.07 1.42
CA LEU A 26 8.33 -26.10 1.22
C LEU A 26 7.96 -27.38 1.98
N GLN A 27 7.39 -27.26 3.18
CA GLN A 27 7.01 -28.41 3.99
C GLN A 27 5.78 -29.11 3.43
N PHE A 28 4.92 -28.38 2.73
CA PHE A 28 3.66 -28.91 2.21
C PHE A 28 3.56 -28.60 0.72
N PRO A 29 4.34 -29.32 -0.12
CA PRO A 29 4.37 -29.03 -1.55
C PRO A 29 2.97 -29.09 -2.17
N GLY A 30 2.68 -28.14 -3.03
CA GLY A 30 1.38 -28.05 -3.68
C GLY A 30 0.36 -27.20 -2.94
N ARG A 31 0.65 -26.84 -1.71
CA ARG A 31 -0.20 -25.92 -0.94
C ARG A 31 0.34 -24.51 -1.03
N LYS A 32 -0.57 -23.54 -1.09
CA LYS A 32 -0.19 -22.14 -1.15
C LYS A 32 -0.46 -21.48 0.20
N PHE A 33 0.50 -20.71 0.65
CA PHE A 33 0.38 -19.91 1.87
C PHE A 33 0.57 -18.44 1.54
N THR A 34 0.16 -18.05 0.34
CA THR A 34 0.32 -16.68 -0.16
C THR A 34 -0.50 -15.70 0.67
N PRO A 35 0.10 -14.70 1.28
CA PRO A 35 -0.68 -13.65 1.94
C PRO A 35 -1.60 -12.97 0.92
N ASP A 36 -2.82 -12.64 1.34
CA ASP A 36 -3.77 -11.95 0.46
C ASP A 36 -4.79 -11.20 1.30
N GLY A 37 -5.75 -10.57 0.61
CA GLY A 37 -6.91 -9.97 1.23
C GLY A 37 -6.60 -8.99 2.35
N HIS A 38 -7.24 -9.21 3.49
CA HIS A 38 -7.10 -8.32 4.65
C HIS A 38 -5.67 -8.25 5.16
N LEU A 39 -4.94 -9.35 5.11
CA LEU A 39 -3.57 -9.36 5.60
C LEU A 39 -2.70 -8.42 4.79
N VAL A 40 -2.75 -8.53 3.47
CA VAL A 40 -1.94 -7.67 2.60
C VAL A 40 -2.36 -6.21 2.73
N GLY A 41 -3.66 -5.95 2.81
CA GLY A 41 -4.16 -4.58 3.01
C GLY A 41 -3.64 -3.98 4.30
N SER A 42 -3.71 -4.72 5.40
CA SER A 42 -3.22 -4.23 6.69
C SER A 42 -1.72 -4.03 6.69
N ILE A 43 -0.98 -4.96 6.09
CA ILE A 43 0.47 -4.80 5.96
C ILE A 43 0.80 -3.51 5.21
N GLY A 44 0.13 -3.27 4.09
CA GLY A 44 0.36 -2.05 3.32
C GLY A 44 0.08 -0.79 4.13
N GLU A 45 -1.03 -0.78 4.86
CA GLU A 45 -1.40 0.39 5.65
C GLU A 45 -0.36 0.69 6.72
N VAL A 46 0.09 -0.33 7.46
CA VAL A 46 1.05 -0.07 8.53
C VAL A 46 2.43 0.27 7.99
N LEU A 47 2.86 -0.36 6.89
CA LEU A 47 4.15 -0.02 6.27
C LEU A 47 4.17 1.43 5.79
N VAL A 48 3.12 1.85 5.10
CA VAL A 48 3.03 3.21 4.58
C VAL A 48 2.91 4.21 5.72
N ALA A 49 2.03 3.95 6.70
CA ALA A 49 1.87 4.86 7.82
C ALA A 49 3.17 5.03 8.59
N ASP A 50 3.91 3.95 8.80
CA ASP A 50 5.19 4.00 9.51
C ASP A 50 6.23 4.78 8.72
N TYR A 51 6.35 4.50 7.43
CA TYR A 51 7.39 5.11 6.59
C TYR A 51 7.17 6.61 6.40
N TYR A 52 5.93 7.01 6.17
CA TYR A 52 5.60 8.41 5.87
C TYR A 52 5.13 9.19 7.10
N GLY A 53 5.06 8.55 8.27
CA GLY A 53 4.63 9.24 9.49
C GLY A 53 3.17 9.63 9.48
N LEU A 54 2.30 8.76 8.96
CA LEU A 54 0.87 9.02 8.85
C LEU A 54 0.12 8.46 10.05
N LYS A 55 -1.03 9.05 10.32
CA LYS A 55 -1.94 8.53 11.33
C LYS A 55 -3.02 7.71 10.63
N LEU A 56 -3.13 6.44 10.98
CA LEU A 56 -4.16 5.59 10.41
C LEU A 56 -5.53 5.98 10.94
N LEU A 57 -6.52 5.97 10.06
CA LEU A 57 -7.89 6.26 10.41
C LEU A 57 -8.60 4.96 10.80
N PRO A 58 -9.75 5.04 11.51
CA PRO A 58 -10.51 3.83 11.83
C PRO A 58 -10.89 3.05 10.58
N ASN A 59 -10.95 1.72 10.70
CA ASN A 59 -11.27 0.85 9.57
C ASN A 59 -12.63 1.16 8.95
N SER A 60 -13.53 1.78 9.68
CA SER A 60 -14.84 2.13 9.17
C SER A 60 -14.85 3.39 8.32
N THR A 61 -13.70 4.06 8.18
CA THR A 61 -13.60 5.28 7.37
C THR A 61 -13.68 4.93 5.89
N GLU A 62 -14.56 5.60 5.18
CA GLU A 62 -14.71 5.36 3.75
C GLU A 62 -13.61 6.07 2.97
N ILE A 63 -13.19 5.46 1.86
CA ILE A 63 -12.24 5.99 0.88
C ILE A 63 -10.81 6.08 1.43
N HIS A 64 -10.60 6.75 2.56
CA HIS A 64 -9.26 7.08 3.01
C HIS A 64 -8.85 6.25 4.22
N ASP A 65 -7.55 5.91 4.26
CA ASP A 65 -6.98 5.04 5.27
C ASP A 65 -6.14 5.79 6.29
N ALA A 66 -5.69 6.99 5.96
CA ALA A 66 -4.75 7.71 6.80
C ALA A 66 -4.85 9.23 6.56
N ILE A 67 -4.20 9.97 7.46
CA ILE A 67 -4.12 11.42 7.37
C ILE A 67 -2.70 11.83 7.71
N ASP A 68 -2.16 12.83 6.99
CA ASP A 68 -0.81 13.32 7.29
C ASP A 68 -0.84 14.51 8.25
N ALA A 69 0.35 15.05 8.56
CA ALA A 69 0.46 16.15 9.51
C ALA A 69 -0.23 17.44 9.04
N ASP A 70 -0.38 17.58 7.73
CA ASP A 70 -1.01 18.76 7.13
C ASP A 70 -2.51 18.57 6.92
N GLY A 71 -3.06 17.44 7.35
CA GLY A 71 -4.48 17.17 7.23
C GLY A 71 -4.90 16.59 5.89
N ARG A 72 -3.97 16.17 5.05
CA ARG A 72 -4.34 15.51 3.79
C ARG A 72 -4.83 14.10 4.06
N PHE A 73 -5.91 13.72 3.39
CA PHE A 73 -6.45 12.37 3.48
C PHE A 73 -5.83 11.49 2.41
N ILE A 74 -5.41 10.29 2.80
CA ILE A 74 -4.65 9.40 1.93
C ILE A 74 -5.31 8.05 1.87
N GLN A 75 -5.49 7.53 0.64
CA GLN A 75 -5.83 6.14 0.43
C GLN A 75 -4.54 5.37 0.20
N ILE A 76 -4.43 4.20 0.82
CA ILE A 76 -3.25 3.35 0.72
C ILE A 76 -3.64 2.07 0.00
N LYS A 77 -2.90 1.73 -1.05
CA LYS A 77 -3.08 0.49 -1.78
C LYS A 77 -1.77 -0.28 -1.80
N ALA A 78 -1.84 -1.55 -1.45
CA ALA A 78 -0.70 -2.44 -1.53
C ALA A 78 -1.04 -3.61 -2.42
N THR A 79 -0.09 -4.06 -3.22
CA THR A 79 -0.30 -5.18 -4.12
C THR A 79 0.95 -6.03 -4.21
N GLN A 80 0.75 -7.29 -4.49
CA GLN A 80 1.84 -8.25 -4.75
C GLN A 80 1.90 -8.59 -6.24
N ILE A 81 0.97 -8.03 -7.03
CA ILE A 81 0.90 -8.26 -8.47
C ILE A 81 1.15 -6.94 -9.21
N ASN A 82 0.86 -6.88 -10.50
CA ASN A 82 1.24 -5.74 -11.32
C ASN A 82 0.12 -4.75 -11.56
N ARG A 83 -0.91 -4.76 -10.72
CA ARG A 83 -2.02 -3.82 -10.86
C ARG A 83 -2.72 -3.63 -9.52
N ILE A 84 -3.49 -2.55 -9.45
CA ILE A 84 -4.42 -2.30 -8.35
C ILE A 84 -5.77 -1.94 -8.96
N ALA A 85 -6.75 -1.76 -8.10
CA ALA A 85 -8.05 -1.24 -8.52
C ALA A 85 -8.53 -0.23 -7.48
N ILE A 86 -9.18 0.83 -7.96
CA ILE A 86 -9.74 1.86 -7.09
C ILE A 86 -11.22 2.02 -7.38
N SER A 87 -12.00 2.30 -6.34
CA SER A 87 -13.46 2.42 -6.47
C SER A 87 -13.95 3.86 -6.34
N SER A 88 -13.06 4.78 -6.03
CA SER A 88 -13.43 6.20 -5.88
C SER A 88 -12.17 7.03 -6.08
N GLU A 89 -12.37 8.35 -6.19
CA GLU A 89 -11.26 9.28 -6.36
C GLU A 89 -10.78 9.73 -4.98
N PRO A 90 -9.62 9.26 -4.50
CA PRO A 90 -9.11 9.73 -3.22
C PRO A 90 -8.46 11.10 -3.37
N ASP A 91 -8.30 11.81 -2.24
CA ASP A 91 -7.59 13.09 -2.26
C ASP A 91 -6.13 12.86 -2.62
N HIS A 92 -5.51 11.90 -1.95
CA HIS A 92 -4.13 11.51 -2.20
C HIS A 92 -4.05 9.99 -2.19
N LEU A 93 -3.17 9.45 -3.02
CA LEU A 93 -3.01 7.99 -3.14
C LEU A 93 -1.55 7.62 -3.01
N ILE A 94 -1.28 6.62 -2.17
CA ILE A 94 0.04 6.00 -2.10
C ILE A 94 -0.14 4.52 -2.44
N VAL A 95 0.63 4.05 -3.41
CA VAL A 95 0.60 2.65 -3.84
C VAL A 95 1.98 2.05 -3.63
N ILE A 96 2.04 0.89 -2.99
CA ILE A 96 3.28 0.15 -2.83
C ILE A 96 3.12 -1.25 -3.40
N LYS A 97 4.22 -1.81 -3.85
CA LYS A 97 4.28 -3.21 -4.24
C LYS A 97 5.11 -3.98 -3.22
N ILE A 98 4.58 -5.10 -2.76
CA ILE A 98 5.25 -5.97 -1.81
C ILE A 98 5.73 -7.21 -2.56
N SER A 99 7.01 -7.52 -2.45
CA SER A 99 7.60 -8.68 -3.10
C SER A 99 7.29 -9.95 -2.32
N ASP A 100 7.63 -11.08 -2.90
CA ASP A 100 7.41 -12.38 -2.25
C ASP A 100 8.33 -12.62 -1.06
N SER A 101 9.29 -11.73 -0.82
CA SER A 101 10.16 -11.78 0.37
C SER A 101 9.77 -10.74 1.42
N GLY A 102 8.69 -10.00 1.19
CA GLY A 102 8.24 -9.00 2.14
C GLY A 102 8.93 -7.64 2.01
N GLU A 103 9.79 -7.48 0.99
CA GLU A 103 10.35 -6.17 0.67
C GLU A 103 9.28 -5.37 -0.07
N TRP A 104 9.38 -4.03 -0.01
CA TRP A 104 8.38 -3.22 -0.68
C TRP A 104 9.01 -2.02 -1.36
N GLU A 105 8.30 -1.50 -2.36
CA GLU A 105 8.72 -0.29 -3.05
C GLU A 105 7.53 0.62 -3.27
N GLU A 106 7.80 1.92 -3.31
CA GLU A 106 6.79 2.92 -3.65
C GLU A 106 6.58 2.87 -5.16
N VAL A 107 5.30 2.80 -5.56
CA VAL A 107 4.93 2.81 -6.97
C VAL A 107 4.34 4.15 -7.36
N TYR A 108 3.52 4.72 -6.47
CA TYR A 108 2.86 6.00 -6.71
C TYR A 108 2.69 6.74 -5.40
N ASN A 109 2.83 8.06 -5.46
CA ASN A 109 2.64 8.95 -4.31
C ASN A 109 2.25 10.30 -4.87
N GLY A 110 0.96 10.60 -4.90
CA GLY A 110 0.51 11.83 -5.53
C GLY A 110 -1.00 12.00 -5.48
N PRO A 111 -1.50 13.01 -6.20
CA PRO A 111 -2.94 13.28 -6.22
C PRO A 111 -3.74 12.10 -6.73
N GLY A 112 -4.84 11.81 -6.04
CA GLY A 112 -5.73 10.73 -6.46
C GLY A 112 -6.44 11.05 -7.76
N SER A 113 -6.68 12.33 -8.04
CA SER A 113 -7.36 12.74 -9.26
C SER A 113 -6.61 12.32 -10.52
N LEU A 114 -5.29 12.39 -10.48
CA LEU A 114 -4.47 12.00 -11.62
C LEU A 114 -4.65 10.52 -11.95
N VAL A 115 -4.67 9.70 -10.91
CA VAL A 115 -4.88 8.26 -11.07
C VAL A 115 -6.30 7.96 -11.51
N TRP A 116 -7.28 8.61 -10.88
CA TRP A 116 -8.70 8.37 -11.21
C TRP A 116 -8.98 8.67 -12.68
N ARG A 117 -8.45 9.78 -13.20
CA ARG A 117 -8.67 10.14 -14.61
C ARG A 117 -8.03 9.17 -15.58
N ASN A 118 -7.00 8.42 -15.13
CA ASN A 118 -6.23 7.54 -16.01
C ASN A 118 -6.47 6.06 -15.74
N ALA A 119 -7.37 5.73 -14.80
CA ALA A 119 -7.70 4.35 -14.50
C ALA A 119 -8.55 3.75 -15.60
N GLY A 120 -8.57 2.42 -15.66
CA GLY A 120 -9.34 1.71 -16.64
C GLY A 120 -10.84 1.83 -16.42
N LYS A 121 -11.60 1.19 -17.31
CA LYS A 121 -13.07 1.24 -17.29
C LYS A 121 -13.59 0.61 -15.99
N MET A 122 -14.63 1.21 -15.44
CA MET A 122 -15.28 0.69 -14.25
C MET A 122 -15.87 -0.70 -14.52
N GLN A 123 -15.54 -1.64 -13.66
CA GLN A 123 -16.03 -3.02 -13.74
C GLN A 123 -17.32 -3.18 -12.96
N LYS A 124 -17.95 -4.36 -13.08
CA LYS A 124 -19.23 -4.63 -12.42
C LYS A 124 -19.12 -4.48 -10.90
N ASN A 125 -17.95 -4.76 -10.33
CA ASN A 125 -17.76 -4.64 -8.89
C ASN A 125 -17.53 -3.20 -8.43
N GLY A 126 -17.66 -2.23 -9.35
CA GLY A 126 -17.48 -0.83 -9.02
C GLY A 126 -16.02 -0.38 -8.97
N GLN A 127 -15.10 -1.20 -9.43
CA GLN A 127 -13.67 -0.89 -9.37
C GLN A 127 -13.12 -0.58 -10.75
N ARG A 128 -12.14 0.30 -10.78
CA ARG A 128 -11.42 0.67 -12.00
C ARG A 128 -9.96 0.23 -11.84
N PRO A 129 -9.50 -0.67 -12.72
CA PRO A 129 -8.12 -1.18 -12.60
C PRO A 129 -7.11 -0.20 -13.19
N ILE A 130 -5.89 -0.27 -12.71
CA ILE A 130 -4.76 0.44 -13.28
C ILE A 130 -3.49 -0.36 -13.02
N THR A 131 -2.61 -0.44 -14.03
CA THR A 131 -1.38 -1.21 -13.89
C THR A 131 -0.32 -0.42 -13.14
N LEU A 132 0.62 -1.14 -12.54
CA LEU A 132 1.75 -0.48 -11.88
C LEU A 132 2.61 0.28 -12.88
N ALA A 133 2.76 -0.23 -14.10
CA ALA A 133 3.50 0.49 -15.13
C ALA A 133 2.88 1.83 -15.42
N LYS A 134 1.54 1.89 -15.52
CA LYS A 134 0.84 3.15 -15.76
C LYS A 134 1.02 4.09 -14.57
N LEU A 135 0.92 3.56 -13.36
CA LEU A 135 1.13 4.37 -12.15
C LEU A 135 2.52 4.98 -12.11
N LYS A 136 3.53 4.19 -12.44
CA LYS A 136 4.91 4.71 -12.47
C LYS A 136 5.07 5.80 -13.52
N SER A 137 4.42 5.64 -14.67
CA SER A 137 4.42 6.66 -15.70
C SER A 137 3.76 7.95 -15.21
N LEU A 138 2.61 7.83 -14.54
CA LEU A 138 1.93 9.00 -13.99
C LEU A 138 2.75 9.68 -12.90
N MET A 139 3.51 8.89 -12.12
CA MET A 139 4.34 9.42 -11.06
C MET A 139 5.36 10.44 -11.58
N GLN A 140 5.79 10.29 -12.82
CA GLN A 140 6.74 11.23 -13.43
C GLN A 140 6.16 12.63 -13.58
N ASN A 141 4.83 12.74 -13.60
CA ASN A 141 4.14 14.01 -13.71
C ASN A 141 3.73 14.60 -12.37
N VAL A 142 4.02 13.90 -11.26
CA VAL A 142 3.72 14.39 -9.91
C VAL A 142 4.87 15.30 -9.48
N ARG A 143 4.53 16.53 -9.08
CA ARG A 143 5.54 17.46 -8.61
C ARG A 143 6.02 17.07 -7.21
N GLU A 144 7.25 17.41 -6.90
CA GLU A 144 7.85 17.05 -5.61
C GLU A 144 7.01 17.56 -4.43
N GLU A 145 6.48 18.78 -4.55
CA GLU A 145 5.68 19.36 -3.48
C GLU A 145 4.32 18.68 -3.30
N GLU A 146 3.87 17.89 -4.29
CA GLU A 146 2.63 17.14 -4.18
C GLU A 146 2.81 15.80 -3.47
N LYS A 147 4.04 15.32 -3.39
CA LYS A 147 4.32 14.03 -2.77
C LYS A 147 4.40 14.17 -1.26
N ILE A 148 4.00 13.12 -0.56
CA ILE A 148 4.22 13.05 0.88
C ILE A 148 5.63 12.53 1.11
N GLN A 149 6.41 13.26 1.90
CA GLN A 149 7.80 12.89 2.12
C GLN A 149 7.91 11.88 3.24
N PRO A 150 8.91 10.98 3.18
CA PRO A 150 9.15 10.05 4.28
C PRO A 150 9.41 10.81 5.58
N LYS A 151 9.02 10.22 6.69
CA LYS A 151 9.34 10.81 7.98
C LYS A 151 10.85 10.73 8.22
N LYS A 152 11.36 11.63 9.04
CA LYS A 152 12.80 11.66 9.34
C LYS A 152 13.16 10.80 10.53
#